data_e2694cfb287a7088a675fa8b621b29ff
#
_entry.id   e2694cfb287a7088a675fa8b621b29ff
#
_cell.length_a   1.000
_cell.length_b   1.000
_cell.length_c   1.000
_cell.angle_alpha   90.00
_cell.angle_beta   90.00
_cell.angle_gamma   90.00
#
_symmetry.space_group_name_H-M   'P 1'
#
loop_
_entity.id
_entity.type
_entity.pdbx_description
1 polymer ?
#
loop_
_entity_poly.entity_id
_entity_poly.type
_entity_poly.pdbx_seq_one_letter_code
_entity_poly.pdbx_strand_id
1 'polypeptide(L)'
;MKKRPQRLVFIDETGTTTKMTRLRGRARRGQRLKMKAPFGHWGTQTFIAALRHDGLTAPWVIDCPMNRRIFEVYVETQLAPTLKPGDMVILDNLSSHKSEKAAAILKQRGAWFLFLPPYSPDLNPIEMAFSKLKAHLRKAKARTIEALWQAVGSICDLYSPDECWNYLKDAGYVAD
;
A
#
# COMPACT_ATOMS: atom_id res chain seq x y z
N MET A 1 20.80 19.69 -0.97
CA MET A 1 20.09 19.02 0.15
C MET A 1 20.44 17.54 0.07
N LYS A 2 21.08 16.93 1.08
CA LYS A 2 21.36 15.48 1.05
C LYS A 2 20.02 14.73 1.13
N LYS A 3 19.66 14.03 0.06
CA LYS A 3 18.50 13.12 0.07
C LYS A 3 18.72 12.07 1.16
N ARG A 4 17.78 11.95 2.10
CA ARG A 4 17.81 10.92 3.16
C ARG A 4 16.64 9.95 2.94
N PRO A 5 16.81 8.91 2.11
CA PRO A 5 15.73 7.98 1.79
C PRO A 5 15.11 7.33 3.03
N GLN A 6 15.89 7.19 4.10
CA GLN A 6 15.44 6.62 5.38
C GLN A 6 14.34 7.45 6.07
N ARG A 7 14.16 8.73 5.67
CA ARG A 7 13.14 9.63 6.19
C ARG A 7 11.86 9.66 5.34
N LEU A 8 11.87 8.97 4.20
CA LEU A 8 10.73 8.94 3.30
C LEU A 8 9.75 7.85 3.73
N VAL A 9 8.48 8.19 3.78
CA VAL A 9 7.37 7.30 4.14
C VAL A 9 6.30 7.50 3.08
N PHE A 10 6.10 6.51 2.22
CA PHE A 10 5.10 6.58 1.15
C PHE A 10 3.83 5.89 1.61
N ILE A 11 2.70 6.58 1.59
CA ILE A 11 1.41 6.00 1.94
C ILE A 11 0.46 6.01 0.75
N ASP A 12 -0.34 4.97 0.66
CA ASP A 12 -1.39 4.85 -0.34
C ASP A 12 -2.42 3.79 0.10
N GLU A 13 -3.56 3.77 -0.58
CA GLU A 13 -4.58 2.75 -0.38
C GLU A 13 -4.84 1.94 -1.65
N THR A 14 -5.27 0.70 -1.45
CA THR A 14 -5.65 -0.18 -2.55
C THR A 14 -6.81 -1.08 -2.18
N GLY A 15 -7.68 -1.38 -3.16
CA GLY A 15 -8.75 -2.35 -2.98
C GLY A 15 -8.23 -3.78 -2.97
N THR A 16 -8.67 -4.56 -1.98
CA THR A 16 -8.49 -6.00 -1.92
C THR A 16 -9.85 -6.70 -1.91
N THR A 17 -9.98 -7.85 -2.54
CA THR A 17 -11.28 -8.52 -2.66
C THR A 17 -11.16 -10.03 -2.60
N THR A 18 -12.17 -10.69 -2.05
CA THR A 18 -12.28 -12.15 -2.03
C THR A 18 -12.46 -12.78 -3.44
N LYS A 19 -12.66 -11.96 -4.46
CA LYS A 19 -12.72 -12.38 -5.88
C LYS A 19 -11.33 -12.61 -6.49
N MET A 20 -10.27 -12.19 -5.87
CA MET A 20 -8.93 -12.24 -6.47
C MET A 20 -8.56 -13.66 -6.89
N THR A 21 -8.13 -13.80 -8.15
CA THR A 21 -7.68 -15.04 -8.77
C THR A 21 -6.57 -14.75 -9.77
N ARG A 22 -5.84 -15.77 -10.18
CA ARG A 22 -4.77 -15.63 -11.18
C ARG A 22 -5.35 -15.07 -12.48
N LEU A 23 -4.70 -14.04 -13.02
CA LEU A 23 -5.12 -13.38 -14.28
C LEU A 23 -4.57 -14.10 -15.53
N ARG A 24 -3.53 -14.91 -15.35
CA ARG A 24 -2.79 -15.58 -16.43
C ARG A 24 -2.46 -17.01 -16.03
N GLY A 25 -2.34 -17.89 -17.00
CA GLY A 25 -1.91 -19.27 -16.85
C GLY A 25 -1.21 -19.74 -18.12
N ARG A 26 -0.70 -20.96 -18.11
CA ARG A 26 -0.04 -21.59 -19.26
C ARG A 26 -0.82 -22.84 -19.66
N ALA A 27 -1.01 -23.03 -20.96
CA ALA A 27 -1.50 -24.26 -21.56
C ALA A 27 -0.50 -24.73 -22.63
N ARG A 28 -0.59 -26.00 -23.05
CA ARG A 28 0.18 -26.49 -24.20
C ARG A 28 -0.23 -25.71 -25.47
N ARG A 29 0.72 -25.53 -26.38
CA ARG A 29 0.46 -24.88 -27.68
C ARG A 29 -0.75 -25.55 -28.36
N GLY A 30 -1.69 -24.76 -28.84
CA GLY A 30 -2.92 -25.24 -29.47
C GLY A 30 -4.06 -25.64 -28.52
N GLN A 31 -3.83 -25.58 -27.19
CA GLN A 31 -4.87 -25.85 -26.20
C GLN A 31 -5.38 -24.58 -25.53
N ARG A 32 -6.69 -24.46 -25.38
CA ARG A 32 -7.34 -23.36 -24.66
C ARG A 32 -7.13 -23.54 -23.16
N LEU A 33 -6.58 -22.54 -22.49
CA LEU A 33 -6.53 -22.51 -21.03
C LEU A 33 -7.94 -22.37 -20.46
N LYS A 34 -8.39 -23.37 -19.70
CA LYS A 34 -9.64 -23.33 -18.95
C LYS A 34 -9.34 -23.17 -17.47
N MET A 35 -9.93 -22.18 -16.83
CA MET A 35 -9.79 -21.94 -15.39
C MET A 35 -11.15 -21.55 -14.81
N LYS A 36 -11.47 -22.10 -13.64
CA LYS A 36 -12.69 -21.72 -12.91
C LYS A 36 -12.46 -20.36 -12.27
N ALA A 37 -13.32 -19.39 -12.59
CA ALA A 37 -13.39 -18.12 -11.87
C ALA A 37 -14.31 -18.26 -10.65
N PRO A 38 -14.01 -17.58 -9.54
CA PRO A 38 -14.94 -17.55 -8.41
C PRO A 38 -16.27 -16.89 -8.84
N PHE A 39 -17.38 -17.41 -8.33
CA PHE A 39 -18.73 -16.91 -8.59
C PHE A 39 -19.45 -16.61 -7.28
N GLY A 40 -20.28 -15.54 -7.24
CA GLY A 40 -21.07 -15.17 -6.07
C GLY A 40 -20.87 -13.72 -5.62
N HIS A 41 -21.31 -13.39 -4.40
CA HIS A 41 -21.09 -12.09 -3.78
C HIS A 41 -19.65 -11.97 -3.26
N TRP A 42 -19.05 -10.78 -3.43
CA TRP A 42 -17.66 -10.51 -3.11
C TRP A 42 -17.55 -9.43 -2.04
N GLY A 43 -16.74 -9.70 -1.02
CA GLY A 43 -16.30 -8.68 -0.09
C GLY A 43 -15.14 -7.88 -0.69
N THR A 44 -15.27 -6.56 -0.73
CA THR A 44 -14.18 -5.65 -1.07
C THR A 44 -13.77 -4.91 0.19
N GLN A 45 -12.46 -4.89 0.43
CA GLN A 45 -11.86 -4.21 1.57
C GLN A 45 -10.86 -3.17 1.07
N THR A 46 -10.72 -2.09 1.79
CA THR A 46 -9.65 -1.12 1.54
C THR A 46 -8.44 -1.48 2.41
N PHE A 47 -7.30 -1.65 1.77
CA PHE A 47 -6.01 -1.82 2.44
C PHE A 47 -5.20 -0.54 2.30
N ILE A 48 -4.72 0.00 3.41
CA ILE A 48 -3.79 1.13 3.46
C ILE A 48 -2.54 0.73 4.21
N ALA A 49 -1.39 1.19 3.76
CA ALA A 49 -0.10 0.95 4.41
C ALA A 49 0.89 2.07 4.11
N ALA A 50 2.01 2.03 4.80
CA ALA A 50 3.16 2.89 4.57
C ALA A 50 4.36 2.06 4.11
N LEU A 51 5.01 2.47 3.01
CA LEU A 51 6.28 1.92 2.54
C LEU A 51 7.42 2.78 3.05
N ARG A 52 8.38 2.14 3.70
CA ARG A 52 9.67 2.72 4.07
C ARG A 52 10.80 2.02 3.31
N HIS A 53 12.01 2.51 3.46
CA HIS A 53 13.22 1.94 2.86
C HIS A 53 13.51 0.49 3.30
N ASP A 54 12.93 0.03 4.38
CA ASP A 54 13.23 -1.24 5.04
C ASP A 54 12.01 -2.16 5.23
N GLY A 55 10.82 -1.74 4.81
CA GLY A 55 9.62 -2.58 4.93
C GLY A 55 8.30 -1.82 4.74
N LEU A 56 7.20 -2.55 4.83
CA LEU A 56 5.86 -2.02 5.00
C LEU A 56 5.57 -1.80 6.48
N THR A 57 5.00 -0.64 6.81
CA THR A 57 4.59 -0.27 8.16
C THR A 57 3.16 0.24 8.19
N ALA A 58 2.58 0.32 9.39
CA ALA A 58 1.23 0.84 9.58
C ALA A 58 0.18 0.20 8.64
N PRO A 59 0.14 -1.14 8.45
CA PRO A 59 -0.87 -1.76 7.62
C PRO A 59 -2.23 -1.72 8.32
N TRP A 60 -3.27 -1.39 7.55
CA TRP A 60 -4.64 -1.39 8.04
C TRP A 60 -5.62 -1.85 6.97
N VAL A 61 -6.55 -2.74 7.33
CA VAL A 61 -7.62 -3.20 6.45
C VAL A 61 -8.94 -2.70 7.01
N ILE A 62 -9.77 -2.09 6.15
CA ILE A 62 -11.05 -1.51 6.52
C ILE A 62 -12.15 -1.96 5.57
N ASP A 63 -13.35 -2.16 6.11
CA ASP A 63 -14.53 -2.60 5.35
C ASP A 63 -15.35 -1.40 4.84
N CYS A 64 -14.67 -0.42 4.28
CA CYS A 64 -15.31 0.73 3.64
C CYS A 64 -14.33 1.47 2.73
N PRO A 65 -14.83 2.28 1.78
CA PRO A 65 -13.98 3.15 0.97
C PRO A 65 -13.30 4.22 1.83
N MET A 66 -12.08 4.61 1.41
CA MET A 66 -11.33 5.69 2.06
C MET A 66 -12.10 7.01 1.94
N ASN A 67 -12.14 7.72 3.06
CA ASN A 67 -12.63 9.10 3.14
C ASN A 67 -11.79 9.88 4.14
N ARG A 68 -12.00 11.21 4.23
CA ARG A 68 -11.22 12.09 5.11
C ARG A 68 -11.21 11.64 6.56
N ARG A 69 -12.36 11.25 7.12
CA ARG A 69 -12.47 10.83 8.52
C ARG A 69 -11.67 9.55 8.79
N ILE A 70 -11.78 8.57 7.90
CA ILE A 70 -11.04 7.31 7.99
C ILE A 70 -9.55 7.57 7.84
N PHE A 71 -9.16 8.44 6.91
CA PHE A 71 -7.77 8.85 6.74
C PHE A 71 -7.21 9.50 8.02
N GLU A 72 -7.95 10.39 8.67
CA GLU A 72 -7.58 10.98 9.95
C GLU A 72 -7.35 9.93 11.04
N VAL A 73 -8.28 8.97 11.16
CA VAL A 73 -8.14 7.85 12.11
C VAL A 73 -6.92 7.00 11.79
N TYR A 74 -6.69 6.68 10.52
CA TYR A 74 -5.49 5.95 10.09
C TYR A 74 -4.21 6.69 10.50
N VAL A 75 -4.14 7.97 10.19
CA VAL A 75 -2.97 8.79 10.54
C VAL A 75 -2.75 8.82 12.05
N GLU A 76 -3.81 8.99 12.84
CA GLU A 76 -3.73 9.07 14.29
C GLU A 76 -3.33 7.74 14.95
N THR A 77 -3.95 6.63 14.53
CA THR A 77 -3.88 5.35 15.24
C THR A 77 -2.82 4.40 14.68
N GLN A 78 -2.56 4.43 13.37
CA GLN A 78 -1.67 3.49 12.71
C GLN A 78 -0.36 4.15 12.27
N LEU A 79 -0.42 5.29 11.59
CA LEU A 79 0.75 5.90 10.98
C LEU A 79 1.60 6.67 12.01
N ALA A 80 1.00 7.60 12.76
CA ALA A 80 1.71 8.48 13.69
C ALA A 80 2.59 7.74 14.72
N PRO A 81 2.18 6.57 15.28
CA PRO A 81 3.03 5.79 16.18
C PRO A 81 4.35 5.30 15.54
N THR A 82 4.38 5.14 14.21
CA THR A 82 5.56 4.66 13.47
C THR A 82 6.51 5.77 13.04
N LEU A 83 6.08 7.03 13.12
CA LEU A 83 6.84 8.18 12.63
C LEU A 83 7.90 8.64 13.62
N LYS A 84 9.01 9.11 13.05
CA LYS A 84 10.14 9.73 13.78
C LYS A 84 10.28 11.19 13.38
N PRO A 85 10.82 12.05 14.27
CA PRO A 85 11.09 13.43 13.92
C PRO A 85 11.95 13.56 12.65
N GLY A 86 11.48 14.38 11.70
CA GLY A 86 12.09 14.56 10.39
C GLY A 86 11.64 13.60 9.32
N ASP A 87 10.65 12.76 9.57
CA ASP A 87 10.02 11.92 8.54
C ASP A 87 9.14 12.77 7.61
N MET A 88 9.21 12.49 6.32
CA MET A 88 8.39 13.09 5.28
C MET A 88 7.41 12.05 4.75
N VAL A 89 6.13 12.27 4.98
CA VAL A 89 5.05 11.38 4.52
C VAL A 89 4.61 11.84 3.13
N ILE A 90 4.82 10.99 2.14
CA ILE A 90 4.57 11.25 0.72
C ILE A 90 3.33 10.48 0.30
N LEU A 91 2.40 11.15 -0.36
CA LEU A 91 1.13 10.58 -0.80
C LEU A 91 0.60 11.30 -2.04
N ASP A 92 -0.41 10.71 -2.65
CA ASP A 92 -1.10 11.34 -3.78
C ASP A 92 -1.86 12.61 -3.37
N ASN A 93 -2.29 13.36 -4.36
CA ASN A 93 -2.94 14.66 -4.17
C ASN A 93 -4.48 14.57 -4.11
N LEU A 94 -5.04 13.49 -3.52
CA LEU A 94 -6.48 13.36 -3.37
C LEU A 94 -7.04 14.31 -2.31
N SER A 95 -8.28 14.77 -2.54
CA SER A 95 -8.97 15.66 -1.59
C SER A 95 -9.25 15.01 -0.23
N SER A 96 -9.42 13.69 -0.18
CA SER A 96 -9.60 12.90 1.04
C SER A 96 -8.39 12.95 1.96
N HIS A 97 -7.19 13.15 1.39
CA HIS A 97 -5.92 13.20 2.12
C HIS A 97 -5.58 14.61 2.64
N LYS A 98 -6.29 15.63 2.18
CA LYS A 98 -6.07 17.03 2.62
C LYS A 98 -6.84 17.32 3.88
N SER A 99 -6.27 16.99 5.03
CA SER A 99 -6.85 17.23 6.36
C SER A 99 -5.88 18.01 7.24
N GLU A 100 -6.34 19.15 7.75
CA GLU A 100 -5.58 19.96 8.72
C GLU A 100 -5.36 19.19 10.03
N LYS A 101 -6.35 18.38 10.45
CA LYS A 101 -6.22 17.52 11.64
C LYS A 101 -5.09 16.50 11.45
N ALA A 102 -5.06 15.81 10.32
CA ALA A 102 -3.99 14.85 10.00
C ALA A 102 -2.62 15.56 9.95
N ALA A 103 -2.53 16.73 9.34
CA ALA A 103 -1.29 17.52 9.29
C ALA A 103 -0.83 17.94 10.69
N ALA A 104 -1.75 18.34 11.58
CA ALA A 104 -1.42 18.68 12.97
C ALA A 104 -0.89 17.47 13.74
N ILE A 105 -1.44 16.28 13.54
CA ILE A 105 -0.96 15.03 14.15
C ILE A 105 0.48 14.74 13.72
N LEU A 106 0.78 14.84 12.41
CA LEU A 106 2.15 14.65 11.91
C LEU A 106 3.12 15.67 12.51
N LYS A 107 2.71 16.93 12.57
CA LYS A 107 3.51 18.02 13.14
C LYS A 107 3.90 17.75 14.60
N GLN A 108 2.98 17.19 15.40
CA GLN A 108 3.27 16.79 16.79
C GLN A 108 4.36 15.69 16.86
N ARG A 109 4.50 14.87 15.80
CA ARG A 109 5.56 13.86 15.68
C ARG A 109 6.84 14.40 15.06
N GLY A 110 6.89 15.70 14.70
CA GLY A 110 7.99 16.30 13.98
C GLY A 110 8.11 15.83 12.53
N ALA A 111 6.99 15.39 11.95
CA ALA A 111 6.85 14.94 10.57
C ALA A 111 5.93 15.87 9.77
N TRP A 112 5.88 15.73 8.45
CA TRP A 112 5.01 16.53 7.58
C TRP A 112 4.61 15.78 6.32
N PHE A 113 3.51 16.21 5.69
CA PHE A 113 3.06 15.72 4.41
C PHE A 113 3.79 16.40 3.22
N LEU A 114 4.04 15.61 2.17
CA LEU A 114 4.40 16.06 0.84
C LEU A 114 3.44 15.40 -0.16
N PHE A 115 2.65 16.19 -0.86
CA PHE A 115 1.74 15.69 -1.89
C PHE A 115 2.45 15.57 -3.24
N LEU A 116 2.29 14.41 -3.89
CA LEU A 116 2.79 14.19 -5.23
C LEU A 116 2.01 15.04 -6.26
N PRO A 117 2.63 15.36 -7.41
CA PRO A 117 1.90 15.96 -8.50
C PRO A 117 0.70 15.10 -8.92
N PRO A 118 -0.39 15.69 -9.41
CA PRO A 118 -1.52 14.93 -9.95
C PRO A 118 -1.06 13.95 -11.06
N TYR A 119 -1.65 12.76 -11.08
CA TYR A 119 -1.39 11.74 -12.11
C TYR A 119 0.08 11.29 -12.23
N SER A 120 0.79 11.17 -11.11
CA SER A 120 2.19 10.73 -11.07
C SER A 120 2.38 9.44 -10.25
N PRO A 121 1.75 8.31 -10.61
CA PRO A 121 1.89 7.04 -9.87
C PRO A 121 3.32 6.46 -9.93
N ASP A 122 4.07 6.78 -10.97
CA ASP A 122 5.49 6.42 -11.15
C ASP A 122 6.40 7.04 -10.07
N LEU A 123 5.98 8.13 -9.45
CA LEU A 123 6.67 8.74 -8.31
C LEU A 123 6.26 8.14 -6.96
N ASN A 124 5.34 7.17 -6.95
CA ASN A 124 4.87 6.52 -5.72
C ASN A 124 5.33 5.06 -5.65
N PRO A 125 6.48 4.76 -5.03
CA PRO A 125 7.05 3.41 -5.00
C PRO A 125 6.16 2.37 -4.30
N ILE A 126 5.20 2.76 -3.47
CA ILE A 126 4.26 1.84 -2.82
C ILE A 126 3.35 1.13 -3.82
N GLU A 127 3.15 1.68 -5.01
CA GLU A 127 2.38 1.03 -6.08
C GLU A 127 3.04 -0.29 -6.55
N MET A 128 4.38 -0.34 -6.57
CA MET A 128 5.11 -1.58 -6.84
C MET A 128 4.91 -2.60 -5.71
N ALA A 129 4.95 -2.15 -4.47
CA ALA A 129 4.65 -2.99 -3.32
C ALA A 129 3.21 -3.53 -3.38
N PHE A 130 2.23 -2.71 -3.73
CA PHE A 130 0.85 -3.14 -3.90
C PHE A 130 0.65 -4.11 -5.07
N SER A 131 1.43 -3.99 -6.13
CA SER A 131 1.44 -4.95 -7.23
C SER A 131 1.88 -6.33 -6.76
N LYS A 132 2.91 -6.42 -5.92
CA LYS A 132 3.35 -7.65 -5.25
C LYS A 132 2.26 -8.20 -4.32
N LEU A 133 1.69 -7.35 -3.46
CA LEU A 133 0.58 -7.73 -2.57
C LEU A 133 -0.55 -8.40 -3.35
N LYS A 134 -1.04 -7.75 -4.40
CA LYS A 134 -2.11 -8.27 -5.25
C LYS A 134 -1.74 -9.59 -5.93
N ALA A 135 -0.49 -9.75 -6.36
CA ALA A 135 -0.02 -11.00 -6.95
C ALA A 135 -0.05 -12.17 -5.93
N HIS A 136 0.36 -11.93 -4.69
CA HIS A 136 0.28 -12.92 -3.61
C HIS A 136 -1.17 -13.22 -3.22
N LEU A 137 -2.04 -12.23 -3.09
CA LEU A 137 -3.47 -12.43 -2.81
C LEU A 137 -4.18 -13.27 -3.88
N ARG A 138 -3.84 -13.07 -5.16
CA ARG A 138 -4.35 -13.91 -6.27
C ARG A 138 -3.90 -15.36 -6.14
N LYS A 139 -2.69 -15.62 -5.62
CA LYS A 139 -2.20 -16.97 -5.35
C LYS A 139 -2.88 -17.58 -4.12
N ALA A 140 -3.09 -16.80 -3.07
CA ALA A 140 -3.70 -17.23 -1.82
C ALA A 140 -5.16 -17.67 -2.00
N LYS A 141 -5.88 -17.10 -2.99
CA LYS A 141 -7.29 -17.42 -3.28
C LYS A 141 -8.19 -17.32 -2.04
N ALA A 142 -7.96 -16.33 -1.18
CA ALA A 142 -8.79 -16.09 -0.01
C ALA A 142 -10.24 -15.82 -0.44
N ARG A 143 -11.19 -16.57 0.11
CA ARG A 143 -12.61 -16.52 -0.27
C ARG A 143 -13.52 -15.98 0.83
N THR A 144 -12.96 -15.77 2.03
CA THR A 144 -13.63 -15.10 3.16
C THR A 144 -12.86 -13.85 3.54
N ILE A 145 -13.51 -12.94 4.24
CA ILE A 145 -12.88 -11.72 4.74
C ILE A 145 -11.75 -12.05 5.72
N GLU A 146 -11.96 -12.98 6.62
CA GLU A 146 -10.97 -13.41 7.61
C GLU A 146 -9.74 -14.01 6.93
N ALA A 147 -9.94 -14.87 5.92
CA ALA A 147 -8.84 -15.45 5.14
C ALA A 147 -8.08 -14.36 4.35
N LEU A 148 -8.78 -13.34 3.84
CA LEU A 148 -8.18 -12.19 3.17
C LEU A 148 -7.31 -11.38 4.14
N TRP A 149 -7.79 -11.09 5.34
CA TRP A 149 -7.02 -10.36 6.35
C TRP A 149 -5.77 -11.12 6.79
N GLN A 150 -5.90 -12.43 7.04
CA GLN A 150 -4.76 -13.29 7.37
C GLN A 150 -3.72 -13.32 6.24
N ALA A 151 -4.18 -13.43 4.99
CA ALA A 151 -3.30 -13.39 3.83
C ALA A 151 -2.58 -12.05 3.70
N VAL A 152 -3.27 -10.92 3.87
CA VAL A 152 -2.66 -9.59 3.86
C VAL A 152 -1.60 -9.47 4.94
N GLY A 153 -1.90 -9.88 6.18
CA GLY A 153 -0.93 -9.86 7.28
C GLY A 153 0.35 -10.65 6.96
N SER A 154 0.19 -11.90 6.52
CA SER A 154 1.33 -12.76 6.15
C SER A 154 2.15 -12.19 4.97
N ILE A 155 1.50 -11.52 4.01
CA ILE A 155 2.20 -10.92 2.87
C ILE A 155 2.98 -9.67 3.30
N CYS A 156 2.51 -8.90 4.27
CA CYS A 156 3.24 -7.73 4.79
C CYS A 156 4.63 -8.11 5.32
N ASP A 157 4.80 -9.33 5.84
CA ASP A 157 6.09 -9.83 6.34
C ASP A 157 7.06 -10.27 5.23
N LEU A 158 6.62 -10.29 3.96
CA LEU A 158 7.43 -10.73 2.82
C LEU A 158 8.24 -9.60 2.15
N TYR A 159 8.17 -8.39 2.67
CA TYR A 159 8.91 -7.24 2.11
C TYR A 159 10.26 -7.12 2.80
N SER A 160 11.33 -7.48 2.07
CA SER A 160 12.69 -7.32 2.58
C SER A 160 13.18 -5.88 2.47
N PRO A 161 14.14 -5.45 3.30
CA PRO A 161 14.77 -4.13 3.20
C PRO A 161 15.36 -3.87 1.81
N ASP A 162 16.05 -4.84 1.21
CA ASP A 162 16.66 -4.71 -0.13
C ASP A 162 15.59 -4.47 -1.20
N GLU A 163 14.47 -5.17 -1.11
CA GLU A 163 13.37 -4.99 -2.05
C GLU A 163 12.73 -3.60 -1.89
N CYS A 164 12.47 -3.18 -0.67
CA CYS A 164 11.91 -1.86 -0.41
C CYS A 164 12.85 -0.74 -0.86
N TRP A 165 14.15 -0.90 -0.65
CA TRP A 165 15.16 0.01 -1.16
C TRP A 165 15.15 0.10 -2.69
N ASN A 166 15.02 -1.03 -3.38
CA ASN A 166 14.92 -1.07 -4.84
C ASN A 166 13.66 -0.35 -5.35
N TYR A 167 12.52 -0.46 -4.68
CA TYR A 167 11.33 0.33 -5.04
C TYR A 167 11.58 1.83 -4.97
N LEU A 168 12.28 2.30 -3.92
CA LEU A 168 12.65 3.71 -3.81
C LEU A 168 13.64 4.14 -4.90
N LYS A 169 14.56 3.25 -5.28
CA LYS A 169 15.53 3.49 -6.35
C LYS A 169 14.83 3.59 -7.71
N ASP A 170 13.95 2.64 -8.04
CA ASP A 170 13.19 2.62 -9.28
C ASP A 170 12.31 3.87 -9.45
N ALA A 171 11.76 4.40 -8.36
CA ALA A 171 11.02 5.67 -8.35
C ALA A 171 11.91 6.93 -8.30
N GLY A 172 13.24 6.79 -8.34
CA GLY A 172 14.20 7.91 -8.43
C GLY A 172 14.53 8.62 -7.11
N TYR A 173 14.18 8.04 -5.96
CA TYR A 173 14.47 8.64 -4.65
C TYR A 173 15.86 8.30 -4.11
N VAL A 174 16.48 7.29 -4.68
CA VAL A 174 17.85 6.84 -4.35
C VAL A 174 18.70 6.90 -5.61
N ALA A 175 19.91 7.42 -5.51
CA ALA A 175 20.89 7.36 -6.59
C ALA A 175 21.48 5.95 -6.72
N ASP A 176 22.00 5.64 -7.91
CA ASP A 176 22.78 4.44 -8.18
C ASP A 176 24.04 4.35 -7.35
#